data_d0db9697e183b0c2876c3fc69259fa92
#
_entry.id   d0db9697e183b0c2876c3fc69259fa92
#
_cell.length_a   1.000
_cell.length_b   1.000
_cell.length_c   1.000
_cell.angle_alpha   90.00
_cell.angle_beta   90.00
_cell.angle_gamma   90.00
#
_symmetry.space_group_name_H-M   'P 1'
#
loop_
_entity.id
_entity.type
_entity.pdbx_description
1 polymer ?
#
loop_
_entity_poly.entity_id
_entity_poly.type
_entity_poly.pdbx_seq_one_letter_code
_entity_poly.pdbx_strand_id
1 'polypeptide(L)'
;MEKKDEFEGIPRSNPQFILCYSDKVEDFGWTKEYVEDVLELINDDPDSEDLKDDNFQNDIGIMFENGFFGSKNMQEAVKWYEKSAAQGNDLAKSNLADILRKGTGGYPVDLIRAFEIYKSCGLPYAHYRVGEFYEKGWGTDVNIAEAKRYYRLAYQEGHPLAKKKFAEFNFME
;
A
#
# COMPACT_ATOMS: atom_id res chain seq x y z
N MET A 1 -16.37 -2.05 16.70
CA MET A 1 -15.84 -3.35 16.19
C MET A 1 -14.36 -3.12 15.99
N GLU A 2 -13.53 -3.57 16.95
CA GLU A 2 -12.08 -3.46 16.88
C GLU A 2 -11.59 -4.19 15.63
N LYS A 3 -10.85 -3.48 14.77
CA LYS A 3 -10.14 -4.10 13.65
C LYS A 3 -9.13 -5.06 14.28
N LYS A 4 -9.31 -6.37 14.12
CA LYS A 4 -8.25 -7.34 14.38
C LYS A 4 -7.05 -6.92 13.52
N ASP A 5 -5.95 -6.68 14.21
CA ASP A 5 -4.70 -6.24 13.60
C ASP A 5 -4.23 -7.34 12.63
N GLU A 6 -4.32 -7.10 11.32
CA GLU A 6 -3.86 -8.04 10.28
C GLU A 6 -2.34 -8.31 10.39
N PHE A 7 -1.66 -7.59 11.27
CA PHE A 7 -0.21 -7.60 11.47
C PHE A 7 0.21 -7.97 12.89
N GLU A 8 -0.68 -8.65 13.64
CA GLU A 8 -0.34 -9.16 14.96
C GLU A 8 0.94 -10.01 14.90
N GLY A 9 2.00 -9.54 15.55
CA GLY A 9 3.33 -10.20 15.56
C GLY A 9 4.38 -9.61 14.61
N ILE A 10 4.06 -8.59 13.80
CA ILE A 10 5.07 -7.86 13.03
C ILE A 10 5.61 -6.71 13.88
N PRO A 11 6.95 -6.61 14.07
CA PRO A 11 7.52 -5.49 14.81
C PRO A 11 7.13 -4.15 14.17
N ARG A 12 6.65 -3.20 14.98
CA ARG A 12 6.29 -1.84 14.52
C ARG A 12 7.48 -1.07 13.93
N SER A 13 8.71 -1.54 14.17
CA SER A 13 9.92 -1.01 13.54
C SER A 13 10.14 -1.49 12.09
N ASN A 14 9.27 -2.34 11.54
CA ASN A 14 9.35 -2.72 10.14
C ASN A 14 8.89 -1.53 9.28
N PRO A 15 9.72 -1.01 8.34
CA PRO A 15 9.36 0.12 7.49
C PRO A 15 8.04 -0.09 6.72
N GLN A 16 7.73 -1.31 6.31
CA GLN A 16 6.47 -1.65 5.64
C GLN A 16 5.25 -1.51 6.55
N PHE A 17 5.43 -1.64 7.87
CA PHE A 17 4.35 -1.49 8.84
C PHE A 17 4.06 -0.02 9.13
N ILE A 18 5.09 0.81 9.25
CA ILE A 18 4.97 2.25 9.54
C ILE A 18 4.15 2.94 8.44
N LEU A 19 4.40 2.59 7.18
CA LEU A 19 3.76 3.23 6.02
C LEU A 19 2.24 2.97 5.90
N CYS A 20 1.67 2.00 6.62
CA CYS A 20 0.27 1.61 6.43
C CYS A 20 -0.65 1.95 7.60
N TYR A 21 -0.13 2.27 8.81
CA TYR A 21 -0.94 2.25 10.03
C TYR A 21 -0.68 3.36 11.03
N SER A 22 0.21 4.30 10.77
CA SER A 22 0.44 5.41 11.67
C SER A 22 -0.46 6.60 11.38
N ASP A 23 -1.05 7.16 12.43
CA ASP A 23 -1.79 8.43 12.42
C ASP A 23 -0.95 9.60 12.96
N LYS A 24 0.35 9.38 13.17
CA LYS A 24 1.28 10.36 13.71
C LYS A 24 2.33 10.74 12.70
N VAL A 25 2.47 12.02 12.47
CA VAL A 25 3.45 12.61 11.54
C VAL A 25 4.88 12.16 11.86
N GLU A 26 5.21 12.09 13.14
CA GLU A 26 6.54 11.75 13.63
C GLU A 26 6.97 10.32 13.31
N ASP A 27 6.01 9.40 13.16
CA ASP A 27 6.29 7.99 12.82
C ASP A 27 6.82 7.83 11.38
N PHE A 28 6.57 8.85 10.52
CA PHE A 28 7.12 8.94 9.17
C PHE A 28 8.45 9.71 9.12
N GLY A 29 8.92 10.21 10.26
CA GLY A 29 10.11 11.07 10.34
C GLY A 29 9.84 12.52 9.89
N TRP A 30 8.59 12.91 9.77
CA TRP A 30 8.18 14.26 9.40
C TRP A 30 7.90 15.12 10.63
N THR A 31 7.98 16.45 10.46
CA THR A 31 7.51 17.44 11.43
C THR A 31 6.18 18.05 10.95
N LYS A 32 5.45 18.67 11.88
CA LYS A 32 4.24 19.42 11.50
C LYS A 32 4.55 20.58 10.57
N GLU A 33 5.65 21.30 10.83
CA GLU A 33 6.14 22.39 10.00
C GLU A 33 6.40 21.89 8.56
N TYR A 34 7.11 20.76 8.40
CA TYR A 34 7.31 20.16 7.07
C TYR A 34 6.00 19.85 6.34
N VAL A 35 5.00 19.32 7.04
CA VAL A 35 3.68 19.04 6.43
C VAL A 35 2.97 20.35 6.02
N GLU A 36 3.10 21.42 6.82
CA GLU A 36 2.56 22.74 6.48
C GLU A 36 3.25 23.32 5.23
N ASP A 37 4.58 23.23 5.16
CA ASP A 37 5.37 23.66 4.00
C ASP A 37 4.97 22.90 2.72
N VAL A 38 4.73 21.60 2.83
CA VAL A 38 4.25 20.78 1.70
C VAL A 38 2.87 21.22 1.22
N LEU A 39 1.96 21.54 2.15
CA LEU A 39 0.64 22.03 1.79
C LEU A 39 0.71 23.41 1.10
N GLU A 40 1.57 24.32 1.58
CA GLU A 40 1.83 25.61 0.94
C GLU A 40 2.37 25.42 -0.47
N LEU A 41 3.36 24.53 -0.65
CA LEU A 41 3.91 24.22 -1.97
C LEU A 41 2.86 23.74 -2.96
N ILE A 42 1.98 22.83 -2.54
CA ILE A 42 0.89 22.30 -3.39
C ILE A 42 -0.06 23.43 -3.83
N ASN A 43 -0.34 24.39 -2.94
CA ASN A 43 -1.27 25.48 -3.22
C ASN A 43 -0.66 26.62 -4.03
N ASP A 44 0.59 26.98 -3.72
CA ASP A 44 1.21 28.20 -4.24
C ASP A 44 2.02 27.96 -5.53
N ASP A 45 2.60 26.75 -5.68
CA ASP A 45 3.36 26.37 -6.88
C ASP A 45 3.05 24.92 -7.32
N PRO A 46 1.82 24.66 -7.82
CA PRO A 46 1.39 23.31 -8.20
C PRO A 46 2.18 22.70 -9.37
N ASP A 47 2.94 23.51 -10.09
CA ASP A 47 3.81 23.09 -11.20
C ASP A 47 5.27 22.89 -10.79
N SER A 48 5.60 23.04 -9.51
CA SER A 48 6.95 22.87 -8.97
C SER A 48 7.58 21.54 -9.42
N GLU A 49 8.88 21.58 -9.72
CA GLU A 49 9.65 20.38 -10.06
C GLU A 49 9.70 19.38 -8.89
N ASP A 50 9.69 19.88 -7.63
CA ASP A 50 9.68 19.02 -6.44
C ASP A 50 8.43 18.14 -6.40
N LEU A 51 7.27 18.63 -6.86
CA LEU A 51 6.03 17.88 -6.95
C LEU A 51 6.02 16.80 -8.05
N LYS A 52 7.09 16.70 -8.84
CA LYS A 52 7.25 15.66 -9.88
C LYS A 52 8.03 14.45 -9.42
N ASP A 53 8.71 14.50 -8.27
CA ASP A 53 9.40 13.36 -7.67
C ASP A 53 8.40 12.29 -7.22
N ASP A 54 8.63 11.05 -7.61
CA ASP A 54 7.70 9.95 -7.36
C ASP A 54 7.59 9.57 -5.88
N ASN A 55 8.69 9.65 -5.11
CA ASN A 55 8.66 9.38 -3.67
C ASN A 55 7.91 10.50 -2.95
N PHE A 56 8.17 11.76 -3.33
CA PHE A 56 7.46 12.89 -2.74
C PHE A 56 5.96 12.85 -3.04
N GLN A 57 5.57 12.45 -4.26
CA GLN A 57 4.16 12.23 -4.60
C GLN A 57 3.52 11.13 -3.75
N ASN A 58 4.24 10.03 -3.47
CA ASN A 58 3.77 9.00 -2.55
C ASN A 58 3.56 9.56 -1.14
N ASP A 59 4.50 10.36 -0.64
CA ASP A 59 4.43 10.96 0.68
C ASP A 59 3.24 11.93 0.82
N ILE A 60 2.99 12.75 -0.19
CA ILE A 60 1.80 13.60 -0.26
C ILE A 60 0.51 12.75 -0.23
N GLY A 61 0.49 11.64 -0.96
CA GLY A 61 -0.62 10.69 -0.90
C GLY A 61 -0.88 10.19 0.53
N ILE A 62 0.19 9.82 1.26
CA ILE A 62 0.11 9.41 2.68
C ILE A 62 -0.42 10.54 3.57
N MET A 63 0.01 11.78 3.34
CA MET A 63 -0.45 12.95 4.11
C MET A 63 -1.96 13.18 3.96
N PHE A 64 -2.49 13.08 2.73
CA PHE A 64 -3.94 13.17 2.49
C PHE A 64 -4.72 11.98 3.07
N GLU A 65 -4.20 10.75 2.93
CA GLU A 65 -4.84 9.54 3.45
C GLU A 65 -4.99 9.59 4.98
N ASN A 66 -3.95 10.06 5.68
CA ASN A 66 -3.94 10.14 7.14
C ASN A 66 -4.55 11.42 7.69
N GLY A 67 -4.79 12.43 6.84
CA GLY A 67 -5.40 13.70 7.23
C GLY A 67 -4.42 14.65 7.89
N PHE A 68 -3.13 14.57 7.57
CA PHE A 68 -2.11 15.45 8.15
C PHE A 68 -2.29 16.92 7.71
N PHE A 69 -2.98 17.16 6.61
CA PHE A 69 -3.44 18.49 6.18
C PHE A 69 -4.74 18.95 6.85
N GLY A 70 -5.09 18.38 8.02
CA GLY A 70 -6.27 18.73 8.82
C GLY A 70 -7.43 17.75 8.71
N SER A 71 -7.66 17.14 7.54
CA SER A 71 -8.70 16.12 7.35
C SER A 71 -8.29 15.09 6.29
N LYS A 72 -8.75 13.85 6.48
CA LYS A 72 -8.53 12.79 5.49
C LYS A 72 -9.23 13.13 4.17
N ASN A 73 -8.48 13.04 3.08
CA ASN A 73 -9.01 13.21 1.73
C ASN A 73 -8.53 12.09 0.82
N MET A 74 -9.34 11.03 0.75
CA MET A 74 -8.99 9.83 0.00
C MET A 74 -8.95 10.07 -1.51
N GLN A 75 -9.73 11.00 -2.04
CA GLN A 75 -9.72 11.36 -3.45
C GLN A 75 -8.39 12.00 -3.84
N GLU A 76 -7.87 12.92 -3.03
CA GLU A 76 -6.56 13.51 -3.25
C GLU A 76 -5.44 12.49 -3.03
N ALA A 77 -5.51 11.66 -1.98
CA ALA A 77 -4.56 10.60 -1.75
C ALA A 77 -4.41 9.69 -2.97
N VAL A 78 -5.52 9.22 -3.53
CA VAL A 78 -5.51 8.38 -4.74
C VAL A 78 -4.88 9.09 -5.93
N LYS A 79 -5.20 10.35 -6.18
CA LYS A 79 -4.58 11.12 -7.28
C LYS A 79 -3.05 11.17 -7.17
N TRP A 80 -2.54 11.41 -5.96
CA TRP A 80 -1.11 11.47 -5.73
C TRP A 80 -0.44 10.11 -5.84
N TYR A 81 -1.06 9.06 -5.30
CA TYR A 81 -0.58 7.68 -5.51
C TYR A 81 -0.60 7.27 -6.98
N GLU A 82 -1.61 7.68 -7.78
CA GLU A 82 -1.66 7.41 -9.21
C GLU A 82 -0.52 8.08 -9.97
N LYS A 83 -0.19 9.35 -9.65
CA LYS A 83 0.96 10.06 -10.23
C LYS A 83 2.27 9.34 -9.93
N SER A 84 2.50 8.98 -8.67
CA SER A 84 3.68 8.28 -8.20
C SER A 84 3.79 6.88 -8.82
N ALA A 85 2.72 6.10 -8.80
CA ALA A 85 2.66 4.75 -9.37
C ALA A 85 2.91 4.74 -10.89
N ALA A 86 2.46 5.78 -11.61
CA ALA A 86 2.70 5.92 -13.04
C ALA A 86 4.19 6.10 -13.38
N GLN A 87 4.98 6.62 -12.46
CA GLN A 87 6.44 6.74 -12.57
C GLN A 87 7.17 5.45 -12.14
N GLY A 88 6.44 4.45 -11.63
CA GLY A 88 7.00 3.16 -11.26
C GLY A 88 7.15 2.92 -9.75
N ASN A 89 6.80 3.89 -8.89
CA ASN A 89 6.94 3.77 -7.45
C ASN A 89 6.11 2.61 -6.88
N ASP A 90 6.78 1.60 -6.37
CA ASP A 90 6.13 0.37 -5.88
C ASP A 90 5.41 0.58 -4.54
N LEU A 91 5.83 1.54 -3.71
CA LEU A 91 5.10 1.89 -2.48
C LEU A 91 3.76 2.53 -2.83
N ALA A 92 3.74 3.46 -3.77
CA ALA A 92 2.51 4.10 -4.24
C ALA A 92 1.57 3.09 -4.91
N LYS A 93 2.10 2.16 -5.73
CA LYS A 93 1.30 1.06 -6.28
C LYS A 93 0.65 0.23 -5.18
N SER A 94 1.42 -0.13 -4.14
CA SER A 94 0.93 -0.91 -3.01
C SER A 94 -0.17 -0.18 -2.23
N ASN A 95 0.03 1.11 -1.94
CA ASN A 95 -0.94 1.95 -1.24
C ASN A 95 -2.24 2.09 -2.06
N LEU A 96 -2.12 2.39 -3.35
CA LEU A 96 -3.27 2.50 -4.26
C LEU A 96 -4.06 1.19 -4.33
N ALA A 97 -3.36 0.05 -4.50
CA ALA A 97 -3.99 -1.26 -4.57
C ALA A 97 -4.72 -1.63 -3.26
N ASP A 98 -4.16 -1.24 -2.10
CA ASP A 98 -4.81 -1.45 -0.80
C ASP A 98 -6.08 -0.63 -0.64
N ILE A 99 -6.10 0.64 -1.10
CA ILE A 99 -7.30 1.48 -1.11
C ILE A 99 -8.38 0.84 -1.96
N LEU A 100 -8.04 0.43 -3.20
CA LEU A 100 -8.97 -0.21 -4.13
C LEU A 100 -9.49 -1.55 -3.61
N ARG A 101 -8.65 -2.33 -2.94
CA ARG A 101 -9.04 -3.62 -2.36
C ARG A 101 -9.99 -3.48 -1.19
N LYS A 102 -9.75 -2.49 -0.32
CA LYS A 102 -10.49 -2.31 0.94
C LYS A 102 -11.67 -1.36 0.86
N GLY A 103 -11.71 -0.47 -0.13
CA GLY A 103 -12.66 0.64 -0.17
C GLY A 103 -12.40 1.65 0.96
N THR A 104 -11.13 1.90 1.28
CA THR A 104 -10.73 2.75 2.40
C THR A 104 -11.27 4.17 2.21
N GLY A 105 -11.78 4.77 3.30
CA GLY A 105 -12.31 6.13 3.28
C GLY A 105 -13.53 6.33 2.38
N GLY A 106 -14.26 5.25 2.05
CA GLY A 106 -15.41 5.30 1.16
C GLY A 106 -15.06 5.29 -0.33
N TYR A 107 -13.78 5.07 -0.68
CA TYR A 107 -13.39 4.89 -2.07
C TYR A 107 -13.97 3.59 -2.63
N PRO A 108 -14.44 3.54 -3.89
CA PRO A 108 -15.04 2.33 -4.45
C PRO A 108 -14.05 1.15 -4.45
N VAL A 109 -14.56 -0.03 -4.07
CA VAL A 109 -13.78 -1.27 -4.18
C VAL A 109 -13.66 -1.67 -5.65
N ASP A 110 -12.42 -1.90 -6.10
CA ASP A 110 -12.12 -2.40 -7.45
C ASP A 110 -11.04 -3.49 -7.34
N LEU A 111 -11.49 -4.72 -7.16
CA LEU A 111 -10.60 -5.88 -6.99
C LEU A 111 -9.84 -6.22 -8.27
N ILE A 112 -10.41 -5.98 -9.45
CA ILE A 112 -9.72 -6.25 -10.71
C ILE A 112 -8.53 -5.31 -10.86
N ARG A 113 -8.75 -4.02 -10.69
CA ARG A 113 -7.70 -3.02 -10.77
C ARG A 113 -6.66 -3.21 -9.66
N ALA A 114 -7.08 -3.51 -8.43
CA ALA A 114 -6.17 -3.82 -7.33
C ALA A 114 -5.24 -5.00 -7.64
N PHE A 115 -5.78 -6.08 -8.23
CA PHE A 115 -5.01 -7.24 -8.64
C PHE A 115 -3.94 -6.89 -9.67
N GLU A 116 -4.29 -6.16 -10.73
CA GLU A 116 -3.34 -5.77 -11.78
C GLU A 116 -2.23 -4.86 -11.23
N ILE A 117 -2.57 -3.95 -10.33
CA ILE A 117 -1.58 -3.08 -9.70
C ILE A 117 -0.62 -3.89 -8.82
N TYR A 118 -1.14 -4.78 -7.94
CA TYR A 118 -0.26 -5.64 -7.13
C TYR A 118 0.66 -6.51 -8.00
N LYS A 119 0.18 -7.05 -9.12
CA LYS A 119 1.00 -7.83 -10.05
C LYS A 119 2.14 -7.03 -10.67
N SER A 120 1.97 -5.74 -10.86
CA SER A 120 2.99 -4.83 -11.39
C SER A 120 3.96 -4.30 -10.34
N CYS A 121 3.75 -4.64 -9.06
CA CYS A 121 4.51 -4.15 -7.92
C CYS A 121 5.56 -5.19 -7.50
N GLY A 122 6.82 -4.75 -7.33
CA GLY A 122 7.95 -5.60 -6.96
C GLY A 122 8.12 -5.86 -5.47
N LEU A 123 7.19 -5.40 -4.61
CA LEU A 123 7.32 -5.55 -3.15
C LEU A 123 6.90 -6.96 -2.68
N PRO A 124 7.60 -7.53 -1.67
CA PRO A 124 7.22 -8.80 -1.04
C PRO A 124 5.78 -8.82 -0.53
N TYR A 125 5.31 -7.69 -0.02
CA TYR A 125 3.91 -7.49 0.39
C TYR A 125 2.94 -7.66 -0.79
N ALA A 126 3.24 -7.05 -1.93
CA ALA A 126 2.40 -7.16 -3.12
C ALA A 126 2.36 -8.61 -3.65
N HIS A 127 3.49 -9.30 -3.65
CA HIS A 127 3.53 -10.73 -3.99
C HIS A 127 2.65 -11.58 -3.05
N TYR A 128 2.70 -11.30 -1.75
CA TYR A 128 1.80 -11.95 -0.79
C TYR A 128 0.32 -11.68 -1.13
N ARG A 129 -0.04 -10.43 -1.44
CA ARG A 129 -1.41 -10.04 -1.82
C ARG A 129 -1.84 -10.71 -3.12
N VAL A 130 -0.99 -10.78 -4.15
CA VAL A 130 -1.30 -11.52 -5.39
C VAL A 130 -1.60 -13.00 -5.09
N GLY A 131 -0.84 -13.61 -4.17
CA GLY A 131 -1.12 -14.96 -3.69
C GLY A 131 -2.54 -15.09 -3.10
N GLU A 132 -2.96 -14.14 -2.26
CA GLU A 132 -4.32 -14.12 -1.71
C GLU A 132 -5.40 -13.94 -2.78
N PHE A 133 -5.15 -13.09 -3.78
CA PHE A 133 -6.08 -12.85 -4.87
C PHE A 133 -6.33 -14.13 -5.68
N TYR A 134 -5.27 -14.87 -6.02
CA TYR A 134 -5.40 -16.18 -6.68
C TYR A 134 -6.03 -17.25 -5.80
N GLU A 135 -5.75 -17.25 -4.47
CA GLU A 135 -6.35 -18.19 -3.52
C GLU A 135 -7.86 -18.01 -3.42
N LYS A 136 -8.31 -16.75 -3.40
CA LYS A 136 -9.71 -16.38 -3.11
C LYS A 136 -10.53 -16.05 -4.36
N GLY A 137 -9.89 -15.92 -5.52
CA GLY A 137 -10.56 -15.49 -6.75
C GLY A 137 -10.98 -14.01 -6.72
N TRP A 138 -10.22 -13.15 -6.04
CA TRP A 138 -10.50 -11.74 -5.98
C TRP A 138 -10.00 -11.02 -7.25
N GLY A 139 -10.91 -10.49 -8.05
CA GLY A 139 -10.54 -9.82 -9.30
C GLY A 139 -9.86 -10.70 -10.36
N THR A 140 -9.78 -12.01 -10.12
CA THR A 140 -9.21 -13.03 -11.00
C THR A 140 -9.86 -14.39 -10.71
N ASP A 141 -9.64 -15.40 -11.55
CA ASP A 141 -10.06 -16.76 -11.27
C ASP A 141 -9.21 -17.36 -10.14
N VAL A 142 -9.82 -18.29 -9.36
CA VAL A 142 -9.08 -19.06 -8.36
C VAL A 142 -8.02 -19.90 -9.06
N ASN A 143 -6.77 -19.74 -8.62
CA ASN A 143 -5.65 -20.51 -9.13
C ASN A 143 -4.66 -20.84 -7.99
N ILE A 144 -4.83 -22.03 -7.41
CA ILE A 144 -4.03 -22.49 -6.27
C ILE A 144 -2.54 -22.64 -6.62
N ALA A 145 -2.22 -23.04 -7.85
CA ALA A 145 -0.82 -23.17 -8.30
C ALA A 145 -0.12 -21.80 -8.33
N GLU A 146 -0.79 -20.76 -8.86
CA GLU A 146 -0.28 -19.40 -8.84
C GLU A 146 -0.23 -18.84 -7.42
N ALA A 147 -1.24 -19.10 -6.59
CA ALA A 147 -1.23 -18.69 -5.18
C ALA A 147 0.01 -19.24 -4.46
N LYS A 148 0.29 -20.56 -4.58
CA LYS A 148 1.51 -21.18 -4.04
C LYS A 148 2.79 -20.51 -4.55
N ARG A 149 2.86 -20.22 -5.85
CA ARG A 149 4.01 -19.58 -6.47
C ARG A 149 4.29 -18.19 -5.89
N TYR A 150 3.25 -17.37 -5.76
CA TYR A 150 3.37 -16.01 -5.21
C TYR A 150 3.64 -16.00 -3.70
N TYR A 151 3.05 -16.90 -2.91
CA TYR A 151 3.40 -17.05 -1.49
C TYR A 151 4.85 -17.51 -1.29
N ARG A 152 5.35 -18.40 -2.16
CA ARG A 152 6.76 -18.80 -2.14
C ARG A 152 7.67 -17.61 -2.42
N LEU A 153 7.37 -16.82 -3.44
CA LEU A 153 8.14 -15.63 -3.79
C LEU A 153 8.19 -14.64 -2.63
N ALA A 154 7.02 -14.27 -2.08
CA ALA A 154 6.92 -13.41 -0.93
C ALA A 154 7.70 -13.93 0.29
N TYR A 155 7.69 -15.24 0.53
CA TYR A 155 8.46 -15.87 1.59
C TYR A 155 9.98 -15.76 1.37
N GLN A 156 10.44 -16.02 0.15
CA GLN A 156 11.87 -15.90 -0.22
C GLN A 156 12.38 -14.48 -0.07
N GLU A 157 11.52 -13.49 -0.30
CA GLU A 157 11.79 -12.06 -0.14
C GLU A 157 11.62 -11.56 1.30
N GLY A 158 11.30 -12.45 2.25
CA GLY A 158 11.23 -12.15 3.68
C GLY A 158 9.90 -11.62 4.19
N HIS A 159 8.80 -11.75 3.42
CA HIS A 159 7.47 -11.33 3.92
C HIS A 159 7.02 -12.20 5.11
N PRO A 160 6.74 -11.62 6.29
CA PRO A 160 6.57 -12.39 7.53
C PRO A 160 5.37 -13.34 7.51
N LEU A 161 4.25 -12.95 6.90
CA LEU A 161 3.05 -13.79 6.83
C LEU A 161 3.13 -14.89 5.77
N ALA A 162 4.00 -14.72 4.75
CA ALA A 162 4.12 -15.66 3.66
C ALA A 162 4.68 -17.02 4.11
N LYS A 163 5.50 -17.05 5.15
CA LYS A 163 6.04 -18.29 5.72
C LYS A 163 4.92 -19.24 6.17
N LYS A 164 3.93 -18.71 6.89
CA LYS A 164 2.80 -19.49 7.38
C LYS A 164 1.95 -20.01 6.22
N LYS A 165 1.61 -19.13 5.28
CA LYS A 165 0.84 -19.47 4.08
C LYS A 165 1.54 -20.51 3.22
N PHE A 166 2.85 -20.36 2.98
CA PHE A 166 3.63 -21.30 2.23
C PHE A 166 3.65 -22.70 2.89
N ALA A 167 3.76 -22.76 4.22
CA ALA A 167 3.69 -24.00 4.97
C ALA A 167 2.31 -24.66 4.85
N GLU A 168 1.22 -23.92 4.99
CA GLU A 168 -0.16 -24.43 4.86
C GLU A 168 -0.37 -25.15 3.51
N PHE A 169 0.14 -24.60 2.41
CA PHE A 169 0.00 -25.19 1.08
C PHE A 169 0.91 -26.40 0.84
N ASN A 170 2.04 -26.52 1.53
CA ASN A 170 2.94 -27.68 1.38
C ASN A 170 2.49 -28.90 2.17
N PHE A 171 1.62 -28.76 3.18
CA PHE A 171 1.02 -29.87 3.91
C PHE A 171 -0.22 -30.45 3.23
N MET A 172 -0.68 -29.87 2.12
CA MET A 172 -1.84 -30.34 1.35
C MET A 172 -1.45 -31.25 0.15
N GLU A 173 -0.17 -31.57 0.02
CA GLU A 173 0.37 -32.57 -0.93
C GLU A 173 0.57 -33.91 -0.20
#